data_f30a4af4e7b21cc8da471d97c6ebff5c
#
_entry.id   f30a4af4e7b21cc8da471d97c6ebff5c
#
_cell.length_a   1.000
_cell.length_b   1.000
_cell.length_c   1.000
_cell.angle_alpha   90.00
_cell.angle_beta   90.00
_cell.angle_gamma   90.00
#
_symmetry.space_group_name_H-M   'P 1'
#
loop_
_entity.id
_entity.type
_entity.pdbx_description
1 polymer ?
#
loop_
_entity_poly.entity_id
_entity_poly.type
_entity_poly.pdbx_seq_one_letter_code
_entity_poly.pdbx_strand_id
1 'polypeptide(L)'
;MAIKRYIANTDTTITNAFEANLTTRGTGSNMGASDSLEVFSVYGQTVTGSSNATSTSELSRILVNFPVSAIETDRTNRDIPASGSVSFYLRMFNAEHPFTTPSNFTLSASAVTADWEEGFGLDMETYADLTRDGAGANWLNANGNSTAATATITVANEGW
;
A
#
# COMPACT_ATOMS: atom_id res chain seq x y z
N MET A 1 -29.00 8.02 14.56
CA MET A 1 -27.94 7.97 13.54
C MET A 1 -27.43 6.54 13.51
N ALA A 2 -27.52 5.85 12.39
CA ALA A 2 -27.02 4.48 12.25
C ALA A 2 -25.55 4.53 11.80
N ILE A 3 -24.70 3.71 12.41
CA ILE A 3 -23.30 3.53 12.01
C ILE A 3 -23.20 2.11 11.47
N LYS A 4 -22.73 1.96 10.25
CA LYS A 4 -22.40 0.67 9.66
C LYS A 4 -20.89 0.58 9.49
N ARG A 5 -20.34 -0.62 9.67
CA ARG A 5 -18.88 -0.86 9.54
C ARG A 5 -18.65 -1.90 8.46
N TYR A 6 -17.64 -1.64 7.66
CA TYR A 6 -17.10 -2.57 6.68
C TYR A 6 -15.63 -2.82 7.03
N ILE A 7 -15.23 -4.06 6.98
CA ILE A 7 -13.85 -4.46 7.25
C ILE A 7 -13.18 -4.67 5.90
N ALA A 8 -11.94 -4.24 5.79
CA ALA A 8 -11.11 -4.54 4.63
C ALA A 8 -11.00 -6.06 4.45
N ASN A 9 -11.06 -6.50 3.24
CA ASN A 9 -10.97 -7.92 2.89
C ASN A 9 -9.63 -8.29 2.28
N THR A 10 -8.88 -7.33 1.78
CA THR A 10 -7.51 -7.49 1.29
C THR A 10 -6.71 -6.24 1.56
N ASP A 11 -5.44 -6.42 1.91
CA ASP A 11 -4.50 -5.32 2.10
C ASP A 11 -3.07 -5.78 1.85
N THR A 12 -2.21 -4.84 1.50
CA THR A 12 -0.77 -5.08 1.35
C THR A 12 0.01 -3.78 1.43
N THR A 13 1.28 -3.88 1.76
CA THR A 13 2.24 -2.79 1.63
C THR A 13 3.06 -2.98 0.35
N ILE A 14 3.29 -1.91 -0.37
CA ILE A 14 4.20 -1.86 -1.52
C ILE A 14 5.28 -0.81 -1.27
N THR A 15 6.51 -1.07 -1.67
CA THR A 15 7.63 -0.20 -1.36
C THR A 15 8.68 -0.15 -2.46
N ASN A 16 9.41 0.97 -2.53
CA ASN A 16 10.63 1.11 -3.31
C ASN A 16 11.88 1.20 -2.41
N ALA A 17 11.79 0.78 -1.17
CA ALA A 17 12.91 0.77 -0.24
C ALA A 17 14.10 -0.05 -0.78
N PHE A 18 15.28 0.26 -0.25
CA PHE A 18 16.47 -0.54 -0.57
C PHE A 18 16.47 -1.84 0.24
N GLU A 19 16.94 -2.90 -0.39
CA GLU A 19 17.34 -4.11 0.31
C GLU A 19 18.50 -3.83 1.29
N ALA A 20 18.84 -4.79 2.14
CA ALA A 20 19.91 -4.68 3.13
C ALA A 20 21.27 -4.28 2.53
N ASN A 21 21.49 -4.54 1.24
CA ASN A 21 22.71 -4.16 0.52
C ASN A 21 22.80 -2.65 0.21
N LEU A 22 21.74 -1.90 0.40
CA LEU A 22 21.60 -0.45 0.14
C LEU A 22 21.92 -0.04 -1.31
N THR A 23 21.88 -0.97 -2.24
CA THR A 23 22.17 -0.73 -3.67
C THR A 23 21.05 -1.21 -4.57
N THR A 24 20.35 -2.26 -4.17
CA THR A 24 19.22 -2.83 -4.90
C THR A 24 17.90 -2.37 -4.26
N ARG A 25 16.94 -2.02 -5.08
CA ARG A 25 15.58 -1.69 -4.62
C ARG A 25 14.74 -2.95 -4.52
N GLY A 26 14.08 -3.16 -3.40
CA GLY A 26 13.13 -4.26 -3.19
C GLY A 26 11.77 -3.99 -3.81
N THR A 27 11.75 -3.46 -5.04
CA THR A 27 10.50 -3.05 -5.73
C THR A 27 9.60 -4.21 -6.14
N GLY A 28 10.11 -5.44 -6.15
CA GLY A 28 9.34 -6.66 -6.38
C GLY A 28 8.77 -7.30 -5.12
N SER A 29 9.09 -6.76 -3.95
CA SER A 29 8.65 -7.29 -2.66
C SER A 29 7.13 -7.26 -2.52
N ASN A 30 6.55 -8.38 -2.08
CA ASN A 30 5.14 -8.50 -1.73
C ASN A 30 4.98 -8.73 -0.23
N MET A 31 4.00 -8.08 0.37
CA MET A 31 3.74 -8.09 1.81
C MET A 31 2.28 -8.42 2.14
N GLY A 32 1.61 -9.15 1.24
CA GLY A 32 0.18 -9.47 1.38
C GLY A 32 -0.15 -10.41 2.53
N ALA A 33 0.83 -11.17 3.03
CA ALA A 33 0.63 -12.04 4.20
C ALA A 33 1.11 -11.40 5.52
N SER A 34 1.47 -10.12 5.50
CA SER A 34 1.93 -9.43 6.70
C SER A 34 0.79 -9.04 7.63
N ASP A 35 0.98 -9.21 8.93
CA ASP A 35 0.02 -8.83 9.97
C ASP A 35 -0.06 -7.31 10.19
N SER A 36 0.84 -6.54 9.62
CA SER A 36 0.89 -5.09 9.77
C SER A 36 1.22 -4.41 8.45
N LEU A 37 0.65 -3.23 8.26
CA LEU A 37 0.88 -2.40 7.10
C LEU A 37 1.86 -1.29 7.45
N GLU A 38 2.81 -1.03 6.56
CA GLU A 38 3.83 0.00 6.78
C GLU A 38 3.65 1.17 5.81
N VAL A 39 3.63 2.37 6.37
CA VAL A 39 3.68 3.61 5.60
C VAL A 39 4.85 4.46 6.07
N PHE A 40 5.76 4.75 5.18
CA PHE A 40 6.92 5.59 5.49
C PHE A 40 7.37 6.42 4.29
N SER A 41 8.15 7.44 4.59
CA SER A 41 8.93 8.22 3.65
C SER A 41 10.29 8.50 4.28
N VAL A 42 11.34 7.96 3.70
CA VAL A 42 12.72 8.08 4.20
C VAL A 42 13.56 8.84 3.19
N TYR A 43 14.27 9.85 3.68
CA TYR A 43 15.18 10.67 2.86
C TYR A 43 16.62 10.49 3.35
N GLY A 44 17.58 10.67 2.46
CA GLY A 44 18.98 10.78 2.82
C GLY A 44 19.80 9.50 2.68
N GLN A 45 19.26 8.45 2.11
CA GLN A 45 20.07 7.33 1.65
C GLN A 45 20.89 7.79 0.45
N THR A 46 22.21 7.92 0.63
CA THR A 46 23.12 8.26 -0.46
C THR A 46 23.76 6.99 -1.01
N VAL A 47 23.69 6.81 -2.31
CA VAL A 47 24.50 5.77 -2.97
C VAL A 47 25.97 6.16 -2.81
N THR A 48 26.73 5.36 -2.08
CA THR A 48 28.14 5.57 -1.84
C THR A 48 28.89 5.54 -3.18
N GLY A 49 29.54 6.65 -3.56
CA GLY A 49 30.37 6.72 -4.76
C GLY A 49 29.81 7.56 -5.92
N SER A 50 28.65 8.15 -5.79
CA SER A 50 28.15 9.13 -6.77
C SER A 50 28.49 10.54 -6.33
N SER A 51 29.18 11.29 -7.18
CA SER A 51 29.45 12.73 -6.97
C SER A 51 28.19 13.60 -7.05
N ASN A 52 27.07 13.04 -7.45
CA ASN A 52 25.74 13.64 -7.42
C ASN A 52 24.86 12.84 -6.47
N ALA A 53 25.09 12.98 -5.17
CA ALA A 53 24.22 12.47 -4.14
C ALA A 53 22.87 13.22 -4.17
N THR A 54 22.02 12.87 -5.10
CA THR A 54 20.60 13.19 -5.02
C THR A 54 20.03 12.34 -3.90
N SER A 55 19.44 13.00 -2.91
CA SER A 55 18.71 12.34 -1.86
C SER A 55 17.68 11.37 -2.47
N THR A 56 17.88 10.09 -2.29
CA THR A 56 16.92 9.09 -2.74
C THR A 56 15.80 9.00 -1.74
N SER A 57 14.56 9.19 -2.15
CA SER A 57 13.43 8.90 -1.29
C SER A 57 13.07 7.42 -1.35
N GLU A 58 12.94 6.81 -0.18
CA GLU A 58 12.34 5.49 -0.03
C GLU A 58 10.93 5.69 0.49
N LEU A 59 9.99 5.09 -0.20
CA LEU A 59 8.56 5.26 0.06
C LEU A 59 7.90 3.91 0.24
N SER A 60 6.88 3.88 1.07
CA SER A 60 5.90 2.81 1.06
C SER A 60 4.50 3.36 0.88
N ARG A 61 3.62 2.51 0.42
CA ARG A 61 2.19 2.77 0.27
C ARG A 61 1.42 1.56 0.73
N ILE A 62 0.26 1.82 1.29
CA ILE A 62 -0.69 0.77 1.69
C ILE A 62 -1.78 0.70 0.64
N LEU A 63 -2.07 -0.49 0.15
CA LEU A 63 -3.25 -0.81 -0.63
C LEU A 63 -4.26 -1.48 0.29
N VAL A 64 -5.51 -1.02 0.25
CA VAL A 64 -6.60 -1.59 1.06
C VAL A 64 -7.84 -1.70 0.22
N ASN A 65 -8.47 -2.87 0.22
CA ASN A 65 -9.73 -3.10 -0.48
C ASN A 65 -10.86 -3.35 0.51
N PHE A 66 -12.00 -2.71 0.26
CA PHE A 66 -13.23 -2.88 1.01
C PHE A 66 -14.31 -3.55 0.16
N PRO A 67 -15.25 -4.29 0.76
CA PRO A 67 -16.31 -4.99 0.02
C PRO A 67 -17.33 -4.00 -0.55
N VAL A 68 -17.02 -3.36 -1.67
CA VAL A 68 -17.87 -2.35 -2.33
C VAL A 68 -19.26 -2.91 -2.65
N SER A 69 -19.34 -4.17 -3.08
CA SER A 69 -20.61 -4.85 -3.35
C SER A 69 -21.54 -4.93 -2.13
N ALA A 70 -20.97 -5.08 -0.93
CA ALA A 70 -21.75 -5.05 0.30
C ALA A 70 -22.31 -3.63 0.58
N ILE A 71 -21.52 -2.60 0.30
CA ILE A 71 -21.96 -1.20 0.42
C ILE A 71 -23.08 -0.89 -0.57
N GLU A 72 -22.97 -1.37 -1.80
CA GLU A 72 -24.03 -1.23 -2.81
C GLU A 72 -25.31 -1.94 -2.44
N THR A 73 -25.19 -3.16 -1.90
CA THR A 73 -26.33 -3.94 -1.39
C THR A 73 -27.04 -3.18 -0.29
N ASP A 74 -26.32 -2.66 0.67
CA ASP A 74 -26.86 -1.90 1.79
C ASP A 74 -27.55 -0.60 1.34
N ARG A 75 -27.06 0.04 0.29
CA ARG A 75 -27.72 1.18 -0.34
C ARG A 75 -29.04 0.77 -1.00
N THR A 76 -29.02 -0.33 -1.73
CA THR A 76 -30.21 -0.86 -2.40
C THR A 76 -31.30 -1.22 -1.38
N ASN A 77 -30.91 -1.83 -0.28
CA ASN A 77 -31.80 -2.20 0.80
C ASN A 77 -32.23 -1.01 1.69
N ARG A 78 -31.66 0.17 1.48
CA ARG A 78 -31.86 1.38 2.29
C ARG A 78 -31.37 1.25 3.73
N ASP A 79 -30.45 0.34 3.99
CA ASP A 79 -29.75 0.24 5.28
C ASP A 79 -28.80 1.41 5.50
N ILE A 80 -28.28 1.97 4.43
CA ILE A 80 -27.58 3.25 4.41
C ILE A 80 -28.25 4.21 3.42
N PRO A 81 -28.20 5.53 3.68
CA PRO A 81 -28.78 6.53 2.80
C PRO A 81 -28.16 6.54 1.39
N ALA A 82 -28.85 7.19 0.49
CA ALA A 82 -28.36 7.44 -0.87
C ALA A 82 -27.05 8.24 -0.85
N SER A 83 -26.33 8.19 -1.97
CA SER A 83 -25.09 8.96 -2.19
C SER A 83 -25.29 10.45 -1.85
N GLY A 84 -24.30 11.06 -1.21
CA GLY A 84 -24.35 12.46 -0.77
C GLY A 84 -24.86 12.68 0.65
N SER A 85 -25.52 11.68 1.26
CA SER A 85 -26.05 11.77 2.64
C SER A 85 -25.27 10.89 3.63
N VAL A 86 -24.12 10.36 3.23
CA VAL A 86 -23.29 9.45 4.03
C VAL A 86 -21.88 9.99 4.10
N SER A 87 -21.30 10.00 5.29
CA SER A 87 -19.89 10.27 5.51
C SER A 87 -19.15 8.95 5.73
N PHE A 88 -18.04 8.76 5.03
CA PHE A 88 -17.16 7.61 5.19
C PHE A 88 -15.93 8.00 5.99
N TYR A 89 -15.53 7.15 6.89
CA TYR A 89 -14.35 7.33 7.73
C TYR A 89 -13.49 6.08 7.64
N LEU A 90 -12.25 6.24 7.25
CA LEU A 90 -11.24 5.20 7.36
C LEU A 90 -10.76 5.13 8.81
N ARG A 91 -10.84 3.94 9.41
CA ARG A 91 -10.34 3.70 10.76
C ARG A 91 -9.18 2.74 10.69
N MET A 92 -8.03 3.21 11.13
CA MET A 92 -6.81 2.44 11.27
C MET A 92 -6.34 2.47 12.71
N PHE A 93 -5.54 1.50 13.10
CA PHE A 93 -4.90 1.44 14.41
C PHE A 93 -3.39 1.45 14.19
N ASN A 94 -2.69 2.22 15.01
CA ASN A 94 -1.25 2.13 15.04
C ASN A 94 -0.83 0.84 15.73
N ALA A 95 0.00 0.02 15.07
CA ALA A 95 0.56 -1.17 15.68
C ALA A 95 1.51 -0.77 16.81
N GLU A 96 1.60 -1.61 17.82
CA GLU A 96 2.55 -1.39 18.90
C GLU A 96 3.99 -1.48 18.38
N HIS A 97 4.81 -0.50 18.68
CA HIS A 97 6.22 -0.46 18.30
C HIS A 97 7.06 0.24 19.36
N PRO A 98 8.36 -0.11 19.49
CA PRO A 98 9.22 0.41 20.55
C PRO A 98 9.69 1.87 20.35
N PHE A 99 9.38 2.46 19.21
CA PHE A 99 9.82 3.81 18.85
C PHE A 99 8.71 4.83 19.03
N THR A 100 9.09 6.11 19.14
CA THR A 100 8.12 7.21 19.18
C THR A 100 7.46 7.40 17.83
N THR A 101 6.13 7.51 17.83
CA THR A 101 5.38 7.89 16.63
C THR A 101 5.67 9.35 16.28
N PRO A 102 5.89 9.69 15.00
CA PRO A 102 6.01 11.07 14.59
C PRO A 102 4.78 11.87 15.01
N SER A 103 4.99 13.08 15.56
CA SER A 103 3.90 13.92 16.03
C SER A 103 3.22 14.73 14.92
N ASN A 104 3.94 14.97 13.82
CA ASN A 104 3.46 15.76 12.70
C ASN A 104 3.72 15.02 11.40
N PHE A 105 2.69 14.38 10.87
CA PHE A 105 2.73 13.75 9.55
C PHE A 105 1.35 13.85 8.90
N THR A 106 1.32 13.74 7.59
CA THR A 106 0.09 13.71 6.80
C THR A 106 0.04 12.41 6.04
N LEU A 107 -1.07 11.72 6.14
CA LEU A 107 -1.40 10.59 5.28
C LEU A 107 -2.43 11.05 4.25
N SER A 108 -2.19 10.72 3.00
CA SER A 108 -3.14 10.95 1.91
C SER A 108 -3.77 9.62 1.51
N ALA A 109 -5.07 9.63 1.29
CA ALA A 109 -5.81 8.47 0.78
C ALA A 109 -6.37 8.83 -0.61
N SER A 110 -6.18 7.93 -1.56
CA SER A 110 -6.65 8.09 -2.93
C SER A 110 -7.34 6.83 -3.41
N ALA A 111 -8.29 6.96 -4.34
CA ALA A 111 -8.90 5.80 -4.97
C ALA A 111 -7.90 5.13 -5.93
N VAL A 112 -7.81 3.82 -5.85
CA VAL A 112 -7.05 3.00 -6.81
C VAL A 112 -7.93 2.70 -8.01
N THR A 113 -7.41 2.88 -9.22
CA THR A 113 -8.16 2.75 -10.47
C THR A 113 -8.00 1.40 -11.16
N ALA A 114 -7.11 0.56 -10.67
CA ALA A 114 -6.84 -0.78 -11.20
C ALA A 114 -7.10 -1.84 -10.14
N ASP A 115 -7.53 -3.00 -10.58
CA ASP A 115 -7.58 -4.18 -9.72
C ASP A 115 -6.16 -4.61 -9.36
N TRP A 116 -5.98 -5.09 -8.14
CA TRP A 116 -4.71 -5.55 -7.62
C TRP A 116 -4.89 -6.82 -6.77
N GLU A 117 -3.83 -7.58 -6.65
CA GLU A 117 -3.79 -8.82 -5.87
C GLU A 117 -3.03 -8.59 -4.56
N GLU A 118 -3.60 -9.05 -3.45
CA GLU A 118 -2.96 -9.00 -2.14
C GLU A 118 -1.64 -9.78 -2.11
N GLY A 119 -1.69 -10.99 -2.61
CA GLY A 119 -0.55 -11.89 -2.59
C GLY A 119 -0.39 -12.62 -1.25
N PHE A 120 0.76 -13.25 -1.09
CA PHE A 120 1.08 -14.10 0.06
C PHE A 120 2.53 -13.93 0.55
N GLY A 121 3.21 -12.88 0.10
CA GLY A 121 4.58 -12.58 0.47
C GLY A 121 4.71 -12.01 1.88
N LEU A 122 5.87 -12.20 2.49
CA LEU A 122 6.28 -11.68 3.79
C LEU A 122 7.61 -10.91 3.69
N ASP A 123 7.82 -10.20 2.61
CA ASP A 123 9.09 -9.54 2.29
C ASP A 123 9.34 -8.24 3.09
N MET A 124 8.90 -8.21 4.34
CA MET A 124 9.05 -7.02 5.20
C MET A 124 10.47 -6.85 5.75
N GLU A 125 11.15 -7.94 6.09
CA GLU A 125 12.51 -7.86 6.59
C GLU A 125 13.48 -7.52 5.46
N THR A 126 14.11 -6.37 5.57
CA THR A 126 15.11 -5.88 4.61
C THR A 126 14.59 -5.75 3.18
N TYR A 127 13.28 -5.81 3.00
CA TYR A 127 12.60 -5.76 1.70
C TYR A 127 13.26 -6.67 0.65
N ALA A 128 13.76 -7.80 1.12
CA ALA A 128 14.33 -8.80 0.25
C ALA A 128 13.23 -9.36 -0.63
N ASP A 129 13.42 -9.27 -1.94
CA ASP A 129 12.49 -9.76 -2.94
C ASP A 129 12.56 -11.30 -2.99
N LEU A 130 12.04 -11.95 -1.95
CA LEU A 130 12.06 -13.40 -1.77
C LEU A 130 10.86 -14.08 -2.44
N THR A 131 9.75 -13.37 -2.57
CA THR A 131 8.54 -13.83 -3.25
C THR A 131 8.41 -13.18 -4.60
N ARG A 132 9.28 -13.53 -5.50
CA ARG A 132 9.27 -13.02 -6.87
C ARG A 132 8.07 -13.52 -7.64
N ASP A 133 7.69 -12.75 -8.63
CA ASP A 133 6.81 -13.12 -9.75
C ASP A 133 5.61 -14.02 -9.39
N GLY A 134 4.43 -13.46 -9.40
CA GLY A 134 3.19 -14.18 -9.13
C GLY A 134 2.72 -14.14 -7.68
N ALA A 135 3.42 -13.43 -6.80
CA ALA A 135 3.06 -13.39 -5.38
C ALA A 135 1.96 -12.38 -5.03
N GLY A 136 1.70 -11.39 -5.87
CA GLY A 136 0.75 -10.32 -5.61
C GLY A 136 1.30 -8.94 -5.97
N ALA A 137 0.60 -7.89 -5.57
CA ALA A 137 1.00 -6.51 -5.85
C ALA A 137 2.35 -6.17 -5.21
N ASN A 138 3.14 -5.41 -5.95
CA ASN A 138 4.40 -4.84 -5.51
C ASN A 138 4.56 -3.43 -6.08
N TRP A 139 5.68 -2.79 -5.87
CA TRP A 139 5.89 -1.42 -6.35
C TRP A 139 5.78 -1.25 -7.87
N LEU A 140 6.09 -2.30 -8.63
CA LEU A 140 6.11 -2.27 -10.10
C LEU A 140 4.82 -2.80 -10.73
N ASN A 141 4.12 -3.71 -10.05
CA ASN A 141 3.02 -4.47 -10.64
C ASN A 141 1.81 -4.53 -9.69
N ALA A 142 0.62 -4.44 -10.26
CA ALA A 142 -0.63 -4.60 -9.54
C ALA A 142 -0.97 -6.07 -9.23
N ASN A 143 -0.45 -6.97 -10.03
CA ASN A 143 -0.53 -8.42 -9.84
C ASN A 143 0.86 -9.03 -10.02
N GLY A 144 1.10 -10.13 -9.36
CA GLY A 144 2.43 -10.73 -9.30
C GLY A 144 2.95 -11.34 -10.60
N ASN A 145 2.31 -11.12 -11.72
CA ASN A 145 2.74 -11.70 -12.98
C ASN A 145 3.55 -10.70 -13.80
N SER A 146 4.87 -10.81 -13.75
CA SER A 146 5.81 -9.98 -14.51
C SER A 146 5.68 -10.13 -16.03
N THR A 147 4.98 -11.17 -16.51
CA THR A 147 4.74 -11.42 -17.94
C THR A 147 3.42 -10.86 -18.45
N ALA A 148 2.50 -10.51 -17.57
CA ALA A 148 1.28 -9.81 -17.95
C ALA A 148 1.56 -8.31 -17.96
N ALA A 149 1.68 -7.75 -19.12
CA ALA A 149 1.93 -6.34 -19.36
C ALA A 149 1.32 -5.42 -18.31
N THR A 150 2.18 -4.86 -17.49
CA THR A 150 2.12 -3.50 -16.97
C THR A 150 0.71 -2.94 -16.75
N ALA A 151 -0.03 -3.49 -15.80
CA ALA A 151 -1.05 -2.67 -15.18
C ALA A 151 -0.32 -1.74 -14.19
N THR A 152 0.20 -0.65 -14.71
CA THR A 152 0.72 0.42 -13.87
C THR A 152 -0.43 0.93 -13.03
N ILE A 153 -0.37 0.74 -11.73
CA ILE A 153 -1.35 1.33 -10.82
C ILE A 153 -1.11 2.85 -10.87
N THR A 154 -1.90 3.54 -11.64
CA THR A 154 -1.83 5.00 -11.73
C THR A 154 -2.69 5.58 -10.62
N VAL A 155 -2.08 6.19 -9.64
CA VAL A 155 -2.79 7.07 -8.72
C VAL A 155 -3.18 8.32 -9.52
N ALA A 156 -4.45 8.67 -9.53
CA ALA A 156 -4.90 9.88 -10.23
C ALA A 156 -4.11 11.09 -9.70
N ASN A 157 -3.31 11.71 -10.57
CA ASN A 157 -2.47 12.89 -10.36
C ASN A 157 -1.08 12.72 -9.75
N GLU A 158 -0.63 11.52 -9.41
CA GLU A 158 0.79 11.29 -9.14
C GLU A 158 1.20 10.03 -9.89
N GLY A 159 2.10 10.19 -10.86
CA GLY A 159 2.71 9.03 -11.51
C GLY A 159 3.37 8.17 -10.43
N TRP A 160 3.01 6.95 -10.45
CA TRP A 160 3.62 5.92 -9.63
C TRP A 160 4.87 5.45 -10.31
#